data_94c75c823c1e08d79e9da6f18c2621ea
#
_entry.id   94c75c823c1e08d79e9da6f18c2621ea
#
_cell.length_a   1.000
_cell.length_b   1.000
_cell.length_c   1.000
_cell.angle_alpha   90.00
_cell.angle_beta   90.00
_cell.angle_gamma   90.00
#
_symmetry.space_group_name_H-M   'P 1'
#
loop_
_entity.id
_entity.type
_entity.pdbx_description
1 polymer ?
#
loop_
_entity_poly.entity_id
_entity_poly.type
_entity_poly.pdbx_seq_one_letter_code
_entity_poly.pdbx_strand_id
1 'polypeptide(L)'
;MARGARGKYESNVKPYLDKIREWRKVGATVEKICEMLGISQATYFEYVKRHPEFAETVKKGTAEFVLDLRGELASVARKHTLETKKQYIRQDIETGHTTQYTEITTKEVDPDIAAINLLLKNLDRENWSNDPQNLELRRQELELRKQIAEANNFDLGG
;
A
#
# COMPACT_ATOMS: atom_id res chain seq x y z
N MET A 1 -20.57 -17.43 -28.84
CA MET A 1 -19.72 -16.37 -29.42
C MET A 1 -19.44 -15.31 -28.36
N ALA A 2 -18.25 -15.35 -27.75
CA ALA A 2 -17.89 -14.45 -26.69
C ALA A 2 -17.36 -13.11 -27.25
N ARG A 3 -18.23 -12.24 -27.73
CA ARG A 3 -17.90 -10.88 -28.20
C ARG A 3 -17.84 -9.82 -27.10
N GLY A 4 -18.17 -10.18 -25.83
CA GLY A 4 -18.38 -9.18 -24.77
C GLY A 4 -17.13 -8.68 -24.04
N ALA A 5 -16.04 -9.45 -23.92
CA ALA A 5 -14.94 -9.12 -23.02
C ALA A 5 -13.84 -8.23 -23.68
N ARG A 6 -13.56 -8.40 -24.97
CA ARG A 6 -12.53 -7.62 -25.67
C ARG A 6 -12.90 -6.14 -25.84
N GLY A 7 -14.18 -5.84 -26.09
CA GLY A 7 -14.64 -4.46 -26.30
C GLY A 7 -14.61 -3.60 -25.03
N LYS A 8 -14.84 -4.21 -23.86
CA LYS A 8 -14.90 -3.47 -22.60
C LYS A 8 -13.53 -3.05 -22.06
N TYR A 9 -12.44 -3.78 -22.39
CA TYR A 9 -11.10 -3.36 -21.99
C TYR A 9 -10.70 -2.04 -22.65
N GLU A 10 -10.80 -1.97 -23.98
CA GLU A 10 -10.40 -0.80 -24.76
C GLU A 10 -11.27 0.44 -24.44
N SER A 11 -12.55 0.26 -24.09
CA SER A 11 -13.45 1.36 -23.77
C SER A 11 -13.47 1.76 -22.30
N ASN A 12 -13.42 0.79 -21.39
CA ASN A 12 -13.70 1.02 -19.97
C ASN A 12 -12.43 0.99 -19.09
N VAL A 13 -11.32 0.43 -19.55
CA VAL A 13 -10.11 0.27 -18.72
C VAL A 13 -8.94 1.04 -19.29
N LYS A 14 -8.59 0.81 -20.54
CA LYS A 14 -7.39 1.38 -21.16
C LYS A 14 -7.32 2.92 -21.11
N PRO A 15 -8.41 3.67 -21.35
CA PRO A 15 -8.38 5.15 -21.23
C PRO A 15 -8.20 5.64 -19.80
N TYR A 16 -8.35 4.76 -18.81
CA TYR A 16 -8.31 5.09 -17.38
C TYR A 16 -7.09 4.53 -16.65
N LEU A 17 -6.07 4.03 -17.36
CA LEU A 17 -4.88 3.43 -16.72
C LEU A 17 -4.22 4.40 -15.72
N ASP A 18 -4.02 5.65 -16.08
CA ASP A 18 -3.44 6.65 -15.17
C ASP A 18 -4.32 6.89 -13.94
N LYS A 19 -5.64 6.98 -14.13
CA LYS A 19 -6.59 7.11 -13.02
C LYS A 19 -6.60 5.88 -12.12
N ILE A 20 -6.50 4.70 -12.69
CA ILE A 20 -6.43 3.44 -11.94
C ILE A 20 -5.18 3.41 -11.07
N ARG A 21 -4.04 3.89 -11.57
CA ARG A 21 -2.82 4.04 -10.79
C ARG A 21 -3.03 5.00 -9.61
N GLU A 22 -3.62 6.18 -9.86
CA GLU A 22 -3.92 7.14 -8.79
C GLU A 22 -4.92 6.57 -7.76
N TRP A 23 -5.95 5.87 -8.19
CA TRP A 23 -6.88 5.21 -7.28
C TRP A 23 -6.18 4.15 -6.42
N ARG A 24 -5.30 3.34 -7.02
CA ARG A 24 -4.50 2.35 -6.27
C ARG A 24 -3.53 3.02 -5.32
N LYS A 25 -2.94 4.13 -5.70
CA LYS A 25 -2.04 4.91 -4.87
C LYS A 25 -2.71 5.46 -3.61
N VAL A 26 -3.99 5.82 -3.67
CA VAL A 26 -4.77 6.24 -2.49
C VAL A 26 -5.47 5.08 -1.78
N GLY A 27 -5.13 3.83 -2.08
CA GLY A 27 -5.65 2.65 -1.40
C GLY A 27 -7.01 2.16 -1.86
N ALA A 28 -7.50 2.58 -3.02
CA ALA A 28 -8.79 2.09 -3.53
C ALA A 28 -8.79 0.56 -3.65
N THR A 29 -9.85 -0.08 -3.16
CA THR A 29 -10.04 -1.52 -3.26
C THR A 29 -10.34 -1.97 -4.69
N VAL A 30 -10.11 -3.25 -4.99
CA VAL A 30 -10.46 -3.83 -6.30
C VAL A 30 -11.95 -3.65 -6.57
N GLU A 31 -12.79 -3.85 -5.58
CA GLU A 31 -14.24 -3.66 -5.68
C GLU A 31 -14.60 -2.24 -6.12
N LYS A 32 -14.01 -1.24 -5.46
CA LYS A 32 -14.24 0.17 -5.80
C LYS A 32 -13.79 0.53 -7.20
N ILE A 33 -12.64 0.01 -7.63
CA ILE A 33 -12.14 0.20 -9.00
C ILE A 33 -13.08 -0.46 -10.00
N CYS A 34 -13.59 -1.67 -9.72
CA CYS A 34 -14.55 -2.36 -10.57
C CYS A 34 -15.85 -1.56 -10.74
N GLU A 35 -16.38 -0.98 -9.66
CA GLU A 35 -17.54 -0.07 -9.72
C GLU A 35 -17.28 1.11 -10.65
N MET A 36 -16.13 1.80 -10.47
CA MET A 36 -15.78 2.97 -11.27
C MET A 36 -15.58 2.64 -12.76
N LEU A 37 -15.12 1.43 -13.08
CA LEU A 37 -14.89 0.96 -14.45
C LEU A 37 -16.12 0.28 -15.07
N GLY A 38 -17.16 -0.01 -14.29
CA GLY A 38 -18.34 -0.74 -14.75
C GLY A 38 -18.04 -2.19 -15.16
N ILE A 39 -17.11 -2.86 -14.48
CA ILE A 39 -16.71 -4.24 -14.71
C ILE A 39 -16.88 -5.12 -13.46
N SER A 40 -16.97 -6.43 -13.63
CA SER A 40 -16.97 -7.36 -12.51
C SER A 40 -15.55 -7.61 -11.98
N GLN A 41 -15.43 -8.05 -10.72
CA GLN A 41 -14.13 -8.46 -10.16
C GLN A 41 -13.50 -9.61 -10.96
N ALA A 42 -14.30 -10.57 -11.43
CA ALA A 42 -13.82 -11.65 -12.30
C ALA A 42 -13.17 -11.09 -13.59
N THR A 43 -13.83 -10.11 -14.22
CA THR A 43 -13.31 -9.42 -15.42
C THR A 43 -12.03 -8.64 -15.11
N TYR A 44 -11.95 -7.99 -13.93
CA TYR A 44 -10.75 -7.30 -13.49
C TYR A 44 -9.55 -8.25 -13.41
N PHE A 45 -9.68 -9.39 -12.73
CA PHE A 45 -8.60 -10.36 -12.61
C PHE A 45 -8.24 -11.03 -13.94
N GLU A 46 -9.21 -11.21 -14.83
CA GLU A 46 -8.96 -11.67 -16.21
C GLU A 46 -8.12 -10.65 -16.97
N TYR A 47 -8.43 -9.35 -16.85
CA TYR A 47 -7.66 -8.29 -17.49
C TYR A 47 -6.25 -8.14 -16.91
N VAL A 48 -6.07 -8.28 -15.60
CA VAL A 48 -4.73 -8.32 -14.98
C VAL A 48 -3.85 -9.43 -15.60
N LYS A 49 -4.45 -10.59 -15.94
CA LYS A 49 -3.72 -11.70 -16.57
C LYS A 49 -3.44 -11.48 -18.05
N ARG A 50 -4.35 -10.82 -18.78
CA ARG A 50 -4.31 -10.70 -20.24
C ARG A 50 -3.62 -9.43 -20.75
N HIS A 51 -3.60 -8.36 -19.95
CA HIS A 51 -3.10 -7.05 -20.33
C HIS A 51 -1.93 -6.63 -19.41
N PRO A 52 -0.68 -6.85 -19.86
CA PRO A 52 0.51 -6.52 -19.04
C PRO A 52 0.55 -5.05 -18.59
N GLU A 53 0.12 -4.12 -19.44
CA GLU A 53 0.05 -2.71 -19.11
C GLU A 53 -0.89 -2.42 -17.92
N PHE A 54 -2.04 -3.13 -17.87
CA PHE A 54 -2.96 -3.00 -16.74
C PHE A 54 -2.38 -3.61 -15.45
N ALA A 55 -1.77 -4.80 -15.56
CA ALA A 55 -1.10 -5.44 -14.43
C ALA A 55 0.02 -4.55 -13.86
N GLU A 56 0.83 -3.94 -14.73
CA GLU A 56 1.89 -3.03 -14.33
C GLU A 56 1.35 -1.78 -13.66
N THR A 57 0.30 -1.19 -14.21
CA THR A 57 -0.38 -0.01 -13.65
C THR A 57 -0.88 -0.28 -12.24
N VAL A 58 -1.58 -1.40 -12.02
CA VAL A 58 -2.07 -1.81 -10.71
C VAL A 58 -0.93 -2.04 -9.74
N LYS A 59 0.14 -2.72 -10.19
CA LYS A 59 1.33 -3.00 -9.37
C LYS A 59 2.03 -1.70 -8.96
N LYS A 60 2.23 -0.76 -9.86
CA LYS A 60 2.84 0.55 -9.58
C LYS A 60 2.04 1.34 -8.55
N GLY A 61 0.72 1.50 -8.76
CA GLY A 61 -0.13 2.23 -7.80
C GLY A 61 -0.15 1.55 -6.42
N THR A 62 -0.15 0.22 -6.36
CA THR A 62 -0.07 -0.51 -5.09
C THR A 62 1.29 -0.31 -4.40
N ALA A 63 2.39 -0.31 -5.16
CA ALA A 63 3.72 -0.09 -4.60
C ALA A 63 3.87 1.33 -4.04
N GLU A 64 3.33 2.34 -4.72
CA GLU A 64 3.28 3.73 -4.24
C GLU A 64 2.48 3.84 -2.94
N PHE A 65 1.30 3.22 -2.87
CA PHE A 65 0.50 3.18 -1.64
C PHE A 65 1.24 2.53 -0.47
N VAL A 66 1.91 1.41 -0.70
CA VAL A 66 2.70 0.74 0.35
C VAL A 66 3.89 1.61 0.79
N LEU A 67 4.52 2.33 -0.13
CA LEU A 67 5.62 3.25 0.18
C LEU A 67 5.14 4.40 1.06
N ASP A 68 4.00 5.00 0.74
CA ASP A 68 3.38 6.07 1.53
C ASP A 68 3.03 5.58 2.94
N LEU A 69 2.40 4.40 3.07
CA LEU A 69 2.09 3.80 4.38
C LEU A 69 3.34 3.50 5.21
N ARG A 70 4.44 3.08 4.57
CA ARG A 70 5.72 2.88 5.28
C ARG A 70 6.30 4.21 5.77
N GLY A 71 6.15 5.27 4.99
CA GLY A 71 6.54 6.62 5.38
C GLY A 71 5.77 7.11 6.61
N GLU A 72 4.45 6.95 6.61
CA GLU A 72 3.60 7.29 7.75
C GLU A 72 3.95 6.47 9.00
N LEU A 73 4.11 5.16 8.85
CA LEU A 73 4.51 4.29 9.95
C LEU A 73 5.88 4.69 10.52
N ALA A 74 6.84 5.02 9.66
CA ALA A 74 8.17 5.49 10.09
C ALA A 74 8.11 6.85 10.77
N SER A 75 7.17 7.73 10.39
CA SER A 75 6.92 9.00 11.04
C SER A 75 6.41 8.81 12.47
N VAL A 76 5.43 7.94 12.67
CA VAL A 76 4.85 7.63 13.99
C VAL A 76 5.84 6.90 14.88
N ALA A 77 6.75 6.10 14.32
CA ALA A 77 7.82 5.40 15.04
C ALA A 77 8.93 6.35 15.55
N ARG A 78 8.90 7.63 15.21
CA ARG A 78 9.86 8.65 15.65
C ARG A 78 9.17 9.71 16.48
N LYS A 79 9.96 10.41 17.29
CA LYS A 79 9.46 11.64 17.94
C LYS A 79 9.03 12.63 16.85
N HIS A 80 7.81 13.11 16.94
CA HIS A 80 7.25 14.04 15.97
C HIS A 80 6.42 15.13 16.64
N THR A 81 6.07 16.14 15.88
CA THR A 81 5.31 17.28 16.37
C THR A 81 3.94 17.29 15.69
N LEU A 82 2.89 17.32 16.50
CA LEU A 82 1.54 17.57 16.03
C LEU A 82 1.21 19.06 16.13
N GLU A 83 0.80 19.62 15.02
CA GLU A 83 0.29 20.98 14.95
C GLU A 83 -1.22 20.95 14.73
N THR A 84 -1.94 21.53 15.69
CA THR A 84 -3.40 21.67 15.61
C THR A 84 -3.76 23.12 15.34
N LYS A 85 -4.44 23.37 14.23
CA LYS A 85 -4.95 24.69 13.85
C LYS A 85 -6.45 24.76 14.12
N LYS A 86 -6.86 25.67 15.00
CA LYS A 86 -8.27 25.98 15.24
C LYS A 86 -8.57 27.37 14.67
N GLN A 87 -9.54 27.43 13.79
CA GLN A 87 -10.03 28.70 13.25
C GLN A 87 -11.29 29.09 13.99
N TYR A 88 -11.32 30.33 14.48
CA TYR A 88 -12.47 30.92 15.15
C TYR A 88 -12.94 32.11 14.34
N ILE A 89 -14.25 32.16 14.13
CA ILE A 89 -14.93 33.28 13.49
C ILE A 89 -15.83 33.90 14.56
N ARG A 90 -15.55 35.15 14.94
CA ARG A 90 -16.35 35.90 15.88
C ARG A 90 -17.01 37.05 15.14
N GLN A 91 -18.34 37.11 15.17
CA GLN A 91 -19.12 38.21 14.66
C GLN A 91 -19.58 39.07 15.83
N ASP A 92 -19.28 40.34 15.76
CA ASP A 92 -19.79 41.34 16.68
C ASP A 92 -21.25 41.63 16.33
N ILE A 93 -22.15 41.49 17.31
CA ILE A 93 -23.61 41.58 17.09
C ILE A 93 -24.04 43.04 16.88
N GLU A 94 -23.34 44.02 17.48
CA GLU A 94 -23.71 45.42 17.41
C GLU A 94 -23.18 46.11 16.13
N THR A 95 -21.95 45.76 15.75
CA THR A 95 -21.27 46.40 14.62
C THR A 95 -21.31 45.58 13.33
N GLY A 96 -21.70 44.30 13.40
CA GLY A 96 -21.66 43.36 12.27
C GLY A 96 -20.25 42.99 11.82
N HIS A 97 -19.22 43.48 12.48
CA HIS A 97 -17.83 43.18 12.15
C HIS A 97 -17.50 41.71 12.43
N THR A 98 -16.87 41.03 11.45
CA THR A 98 -16.43 39.66 11.58
C THR A 98 -14.90 39.64 11.78
N THR A 99 -14.45 39.06 12.90
CA THR A 99 -13.03 38.86 13.19
C THR A 99 -12.71 37.35 13.07
N GLN A 100 -11.71 37.06 12.29
CA GLN A 100 -11.21 35.67 12.18
C GLN A 100 -9.82 35.59 12.82
N TYR A 101 -9.64 34.62 13.71
CA TYR A 101 -8.33 34.33 14.28
C TYR A 101 -8.05 32.84 14.27
N THR A 102 -6.77 32.50 14.15
CA THR A 102 -6.30 31.13 14.13
C THR A 102 -5.43 30.87 15.34
N GLU A 103 -5.82 29.89 16.12
CA GLU A 103 -5.02 29.38 17.22
C GLU A 103 -4.19 28.18 16.71
N ILE A 104 -2.87 28.21 16.91
CA ILE A 104 -1.97 27.14 16.54
C ILE A 104 -1.43 26.54 17.83
N THR A 105 -1.74 25.28 18.08
CA THR A 105 -1.20 24.53 19.21
C THR A 105 -0.25 23.48 18.71
N THR A 106 0.98 23.48 19.23
CA THR A 106 2.03 22.51 18.88
C THR A 106 2.24 21.57 20.06
N LYS A 107 2.21 20.26 19.80
CA LYS A 107 2.47 19.22 20.81
C LYS A 107 3.53 18.26 20.29
N GLU A 108 4.57 18.04 21.10
CA GLU A 108 5.49 16.92 20.85
C GLU A 108 4.83 15.59 21.22
N VAL A 109 5.02 14.60 20.38
CA VAL A 109 4.51 13.24 20.55
C VAL A 109 5.69 12.28 20.58
N ASP A 110 5.74 11.48 21.63
CA ASP A 110 6.76 10.44 21.77
C ASP A 110 6.57 9.33 20.74
N PRO A 111 7.65 8.61 20.39
CA PRO A 111 7.58 7.49 19.45
C PRO A 111 6.59 6.41 19.88
N ASP A 112 5.83 5.89 18.93
CA ASP A 112 4.93 4.76 19.16
C ASP A 112 5.72 3.45 19.18
N ILE A 113 5.73 2.77 20.32
CA ILE A 113 6.46 1.52 20.55
C ILE A 113 5.91 0.40 19.66
N ALA A 114 4.60 0.37 19.38
CA ALA A 114 4.01 -0.64 18.50
C ALA A 114 4.47 -0.44 17.06
N ALA A 115 4.51 0.81 16.59
CA ALA A 115 5.05 1.15 15.27
C ALA A 115 6.54 0.79 15.14
N ILE A 116 7.35 1.07 16.16
CA ILE A 116 8.77 0.68 16.20
C ILE A 116 8.91 -0.83 16.10
N ASN A 117 8.20 -1.59 16.93
CA ASN A 117 8.24 -3.05 16.92
C ASN A 117 7.82 -3.63 15.56
N LEU A 118 6.77 -3.07 14.93
CA LEU A 118 6.31 -3.51 13.62
C LEU A 118 7.37 -3.26 12.54
N LEU A 119 8.00 -2.09 12.56
CA LEU A 119 9.08 -1.78 11.61
C LEU A 119 10.28 -2.69 11.80
N LEU A 120 10.75 -2.88 13.03
CA LEU A 120 11.91 -3.72 13.32
C LEU A 120 11.67 -5.17 12.93
N LYS A 121 10.49 -5.73 13.21
CA LYS A 121 10.12 -7.09 12.77
C LYS A 121 10.08 -7.26 11.25
N ASN A 122 9.79 -6.22 10.51
CA ASN A 122 9.73 -6.27 9.05
C ASN A 122 11.07 -5.94 8.37
N LEU A 123 11.85 -5.01 8.93
CA LEU A 123 13.09 -4.52 8.34
C LEU A 123 14.33 -5.24 8.87
N ASP A 124 14.32 -5.63 10.13
CA ASP A 124 15.41 -6.32 10.82
C ASP A 124 14.92 -7.64 11.42
N ARG A 125 14.35 -8.46 10.57
CA ARG A 125 13.70 -9.72 10.96
C ARG A 125 14.64 -10.71 11.62
N GLU A 126 15.94 -10.62 11.33
CA GLU A 126 16.96 -11.50 11.89
C GLU A 126 17.18 -11.26 13.38
N ASN A 127 17.14 -10.00 13.80
CA ASN A 127 17.37 -9.62 15.20
C ASN A 127 16.06 -9.42 15.98
N TRP A 128 14.94 -9.15 15.29
CA TRP A 128 13.64 -8.82 15.88
C TRP A 128 12.52 -9.80 15.55
N SER A 129 12.83 -11.06 15.30
CA SER A 129 11.81 -12.09 15.11
C SER A 129 11.12 -12.43 16.45
N ASN A 130 9.80 -12.68 16.42
CA ASN A 130 9.08 -13.23 17.57
C ASN A 130 9.50 -14.65 17.93
N ASP A 131 10.08 -15.38 16.97
CA ASP A 131 10.52 -16.76 17.10
C ASP A 131 11.81 -16.95 16.30
N PRO A 132 12.96 -16.59 16.90
CA PRO A 132 14.26 -16.76 16.25
C PRO A 132 14.57 -18.21 15.88
N GLN A 133 14.13 -19.17 16.68
CA GLN A 133 14.38 -20.59 16.45
C GLN A 133 13.64 -21.12 15.22
N ASN A 134 12.38 -20.72 15.05
CA ASN A 134 11.60 -21.08 13.86
C ASN A 134 12.17 -20.44 12.58
N LEU A 135 12.74 -19.26 12.70
CA LEU A 135 13.36 -18.58 11.58
C LEU A 135 14.63 -19.29 11.13
N GLU A 136 15.43 -19.76 12.08
CA GLU A 136 16.63 -20.54 11.81
C GLU A 136 16.29 -21.91 11.21
N LEU A 137 15.29 -22.61 11.75
CA LEU A 137 14.81 -23.88 11.20
C LEU A 137 14.35 -23.72 9.74
N ARG A 138 13.59 -22.68 9.43
CA ARG A 138 13.15 -22.40 8.04
C ARG A 138 14.31 -22.10 7.10
N ARG A 139 15.37 -21.44 7.57
CA ARG A 139 16.59 -21.22 6.78
C ARG A 139 17.28 -22.53 6.47
N GLN A 140 17.43 -23.40 7.48
CA GLN A 140 18.03 -24.72 7.30
C GLN A 140 17.22 -25.61 6.34
N GLU A 141 15.90 -25.62 6.46
CA GLU A 141 15.02 -26.32 5.52
C GLU A 141 15.16 -25.81 4.08
N LEU A 142 15.27 -24.50 3.91
CA LEU A 142 15.39 -23.87 2.59
C LEU A 142 16.74 -24.18 1.93
N GLU A 143 17.79 -24.19 2.74
CA GLU A 143 19.13 -24.55 2.30
C GLU A 143 19.21 -26.04 1.92
N LEU A 144 18.62 -26.91 2.74
CA LEU A 144 18.53 -28.33 2.45
C LEU A 144 17.75 -28.60 1.14
N ARG A 145 16.64 -27.91 0.93
CA ARG A 145 15.87 -28.01 -0.33
C ARG A 145 16.68 -27.58 -1.54
N LYS A 146 17.50 -26.52 -1.43
CA LYS A 146 18.38 -26.08 -2.51
C LYS A 146 19.42 -27.15 -2.83
N GLN A 147 20.09 -27.71 -1.80
CA GLN A 147 21.07 -28.77 -1.98
C GLN A 147 20.47 -30.02 -2.65
N ILE A 148 19.26 -30.42 -2.24
CA ILE A 148 18.54 -31.54 -2.88
C ILE A 148 18.20 -31.22 -4.35
N ALA A 149 17.75 -30.00 -4.64
CA ALA A 149 17.42 -29.58 -6.01
C ALA A 149 18.67 -29.54 -6.90
N GLU A 150 19.81 -29.09 -6.38
CA GLU A 150 21.10 -29.07 -7.08
C GLU A 150 21.62 -30.50 -7.33
N ALA A 151 21.52 -31.38 -6.33
CA ALA A 151 21.90 -32.79 -6.45
C ALA A 151 21.06 -33.53 -7.51
N ASN A 152 19.74 -33.32 -7.50
CA ASN A 152 18.83 -33.92 -8.49
C ASN A 152 19.05 -33.40 -9.91
N ASN A 153 19.48 -32.15 -10.08
CA ASN A 153 19.83 -31.59 -11.39
C ASN A 153 21.15 -32.15 -11.93
N PHE A 154 22.05 -32.56 -11.05
CA PHE A 154 23.32 -33.20 -11.45
C PHE A 154 23.12 -34.65 -11.96
N ASP A 155 22.15 -35.35 -11.41
CA ASP A 155 21.84 -36.76 -11.78
C ASP A 155 21.07 -36.88 -13.13
N LEU A 156 20.49 -35.79 -13.65
CA LEU A 156 19.75 -35.78 -14.92
C LEU A 156 20.60 -35.35 -16.13
N GLY A 157 21.88 -35.04 -15.94
CA GLY A 157 22.80 -34.52 -16.97
C GLY A 157 23.89 -35.52 -17.41
N GLY A 158 23.77 -36.79 -17.07
CA GLY A 158 24.70 -37.83 -17.46
C GLY A 158 24.19 -38.77 -18.55
#